data_a12eeccbb3b489ec6edff8dde245f69e
#
_entry.id   a12eeccbb3b489ec6edff8dde245f69e
#
_cell.length_a   1.000
_cell.length_b   1.000
_cell.length_c   1.000
_cell.angle_alpha   90.00
_cell.angle_beta   90.00
_cell.angle_gamma   90.00
#
_symmetry.space_group_name_H-M   'P 1'
#
loop_
_entity.id
_entity.type
_entity.pdbx_description
1 polymer ?
#
loop_
_entity_poly.entity_id
_entity_poly.type
_entity_poly.pdbx_seq_one_letter_code
_entity_poly.pdbx_strand_id
1 'polypeptide(L)'
;IVSNVVKNTNTPITVKIRSGWDSDHINAVEVAKKIEQAGASAIAIHARTRSQGYSGKADWNIIKQVKESVNIPVIGNGDVSTIYDAKRMLEETKCDAVMIGRATLGNPWFIKECIEYVENNRIIDKPTDLEKINMIIKHYNLLKKYTNTKTALLEIRTHALWYLKGIPGTKEIKTKICQAKTEEEFLTIINGLKNTILIYNTWISSFHFFTYSSFFQSELLTTYCWQIVINIVQ
;
A
#
# COMPACT_ATOMS: atom_id res chain seq x y z
N ILE A 1 -23.66 22.47 -1.81
CA ILE A 1 -22.27 22.52 -1.27
C ILE A 1 -21.29 22.66 -2.43
N VAL A 2 -21.19 21.68 -3.38
CA VAL A 2 -20.18 21.66 -4.45
C VAL A 2 -20.19 22.95 -5.28
N SER A 3 -21.34 23.41 -5.74
CA SER A 3 -21.45 24.64 -6.54
C SER A 3 -20.96 25.89 -5.80
N ASN A 4 -21.17 25.97 -4.48
CA ASN A 4 -20.66 27.06 -3.68
C ASN A 4 -19.13 27.02 -3.54
N VAL A 5 -18.54 25.84 -3.41
CA VAL A 5 -17.07 25.68 -3.38
C VAL A 5 -16.47 26.07 -4.72
N VAL A 6 -17.03 25.55 -5.82
CA VAL A 6 -16.56 25.85 -7.19
C VAL A 6 -16.60 27.35 -7.49
N LYS A 7 -17.67 28.05 -7.11
CA LYS A 7 -17.81 29.50 -7.32
C LYS A 7 -16.81 30.35 -6.55
N ASN A 8 -16.25 29.84 -5.46
CA ASN A 8 -15.38 30.61 -4.56
C ASN A 8 -13.90 30.21 -4.65
N THR A 9 -13.48 29.45 -5.66
CA THR A 9 -12.08 29.07 -5.88
C THR A 9 -11.76 28.94 -7.37
N ASN A 10 -10.51 29.23 -7.72
CA ASN A 10 -9.96 28.97 -9.05
C ASN A 10 -9.28 27.58 -9.14
N THR A 11 -9.20 26.87 -8.02
CA THR A 11 -8.62 25.53 -7.97
C THR A 11 -9.63 24.50 -8.47
N PRO A 12 -9.25 23.55 -9.34
CA PRO A 12 -10.14 22.47 -9.75
C PRO A 12 -10.68 21.69 -8.55
N ILE A 13 -11.99 21.54 -8.48
CA ILE A 13 -12.67 20.81 -7.39
C ILE A 13 -13.00 19.40 -7.85
N THR A 14 -12.54 18.41 -7.11
CA THR A 14 -12.91 17.00 -7.29
C THR A 14 -13.76 16.51 -6.13
N VAL A 15 -14.67 15.59 -6.41
CA VAL A 15 -15.61 15.08 -5.39
C VAL A 15 -15.46 13.57 -5.26
N LYS A 16 -15.35 13.09 -4.02
CA LYS A 16 -15.33 11.65 -3.74
C LYS A 16 -16.65 11.21 -3.12
N ILE A 17 -17.26 10.16 -3.70
CA ILE A 17 -18.55 9.61 -3.27
C ILE A 17 -18.47 8.11 -3.04
N ARG A 18 -19.53 7.56 -2.45
CA ARG A 18 -19.83 6.11 -2.37
C ARG A 18 -21.04 5.80 -3.25
N SER A 19 -21.31 4.49 -3.44
CA SER A 19 -22.44 3.99 -4.23
C SER A 19 -23.80 4.49 -3.75
N GLY A 20 -23.92 4.73 -2.47
CA GLY A 20 -25.12 5.17 -1.77
C GLY A 20 -24.99 4.93 -0.27
N TRP A 21 -26.10 5.05 0.46
CA TRP A 21 -26.12 4.81 1.91
C TRP A 21 -26.09 3.30 2.23
N ASP A 22 -27.01 2.53 1.66
CA ASP A 22 -27.13 1.08 1.78
C ASP A 22 -27.59 0.47 0.46
N SER A 23 -27.92 -0.83 0.44
CA SER A 23 -28.36 -1.55 -0.77
C SER A 23 -29.64 -0.99 -1.40
N ASP A 24 -30.55 -0.45 -0.58
CA ASP A 24 -31.86 0.06 -1.01
C ASP A 24 -31.77 1.54 -1.44
N HIS A 25 -30.68 2.22 -1.09
CA HIS A 25 -30.44 3.64 -1.37
C HIS A 25 -29.17 3.84 -2.17
N ILE A 26 -29.04 3.18 -3.33
CA ILE A 26 -27.97 3.38 -4.29
C ILE A 26 -28.33 4.54 -5.20
N ASN A 27 -27.54 5.62 -5.17
CA ASN A 27 -27.85 6.86 -5.90
C ASN A 27 -26.63 7.49 -6.57
N ALA A 28 -25.53 6.76 -6.70
CA ALA A 28 -24.26 7.29 -7.22
C ALA A 28 -24.38 7.97 -8.57
N VAL A 29 -25.17 7.40 -9.51
CA VAL A 29 -25.38 7.95 -10.85
C VAL A 29 -26.08 9.31 -10.81
N GLU A 30 -27.16 9.42 -10.02
CA GLU A 30 -27.87 10.69 -9.87
C GLU A 30 -26.98 11.76 -9.23
N VAL A 31 -26.26 11.38 -8.16
CA VAL A 31 -25.35 12.25 -7.43
C VAL A 31 -24.20 12.70 -8.36
N ALA A 32 -23.64 11.81 -9.19
CA ALA A 32 -22.58 12.14 -10.13
C ALA A 32 -23.02 13.21 -11.15
N LYS A 33 -24.21 13.07 -11.74
CA LYS A 33 -24.77 14.08 -12.65
C LYS A 33 -24.93 15.45 -11.97
N LYS A 34 -25.42 15.47 -10.74
CA LYS A 34 -25.56 16.72 -9.95
C LYS A 34 -24.19 17.34 -9.62
N ILE A 35 -23.17 16.52 -9.35
CA ILE A 35 -21.79 16.97 -9.10
C ILE A 35 -21.20 17.60 -10.35
N GLU A 36 -21.35 16.98 -11.53
CA GLU A 36 -20.92 17.54 -12.81
C GLU A 36 -21.62 18.89 -13.09
N GLN A 37 -22.94 18.94 -12.96
CA GLN A 37 -23.73 20.17 -13.12
C GLN A 37 -23.33 21.28 -12.15
N ALA A 38 -22.81 20.92 -10.97
CA ALA A 38 -22.29 21.85 -10.00
C ALA A 38 -20.88 22.39 -10.33
N GLY A 39 -20.25 21.91 -11.44
CA GLY A 39 -18.97 22.38 -11.94
C GLY A 39 -17.74 21.64 -11.35
N ALA A 40 -17.90 20.47 -10.81
CA ALA A 40 -16.75 19.66 -10.37
C ALA A 40 -15.90 19.22 -11.59
N SER A 41 -14.60 19.13 -11.39
CA SER A 41 -13.61 18.77 -12.42
C SER A 41 -13.39 17.27 -12.57
N ALA A 42 -13.70 16.47 -11.55
CA ALA A 42 -13.63 15.01 -11.58
C ALA A 42 -14.42 14.39 -10.40
N ILE A 43 -14.75 13.10 -10.53
CA ILE A 43 -15.44 12.32 -9.49
C ILE A 43 -14.63 11.07 -9.19
N ALA A 44 -14.39 10.80 -7.89
CA ALA A 44 -13.91 9.50 -7.42
C ALA A 44 -15.08 8.71 -6.81
N ILE A 45 -15.32 7.50 -7.29
CA ILE A 45 -16.40 6.63 -6.82
C ILE A 45 -15.86 5.40 -6.11
N HIS A 46 -16.14 5.26 -4.81
CA HIS A 46 -15.93 4.00 -4.10
C HIS A 46 -17.15 3.12 -4.26
N ALA A 47 -16.98 2.01 -4.94
CA ALA A 47 -18.05 1.09 -5.33
C ALA A 47 -18.56 0.20 -4.18
N ARG A 48 -18.74 0.79 -3.02
CA ARG A 48 -19.42 0.24 -1.84
C ARG A 48 -20.33 1.29 -1.22
N THR A 49 -21.42 0.83 -0.60
CA THR A 49 -22.29 1.72 0.16
C THR A 49 -21.65 2.18 1.46
N ARG A 50 -22.24 3.17 2.12
CA ARG A 50 -21.76 3.66 3.41
C ARG A 50 -21.90 2.58 4.48
N SER A 51 -23.02 1.84 4.50
CA SER A 51 -23.31 0.77 5.47
C SER A 51 -22.42 -0.46 5.29
N GLN A 52 -22.02 -0.80 4.07
CA GLN A 52 -21.07 -1.89 3.83
C GLN A 52 -19.69 -1.62 4.46
N GLY A 53 -19.26 -0.36 4.60
CA GLY A 53 -17.93 -0.05 5.07
C GLY A 53 -16.85 -0.68 4.16
N TYR A 54 -16.30 -1.81 4.59
CA TYR A 54 -15.32 -2.63 3.84
C TYR A 54 -15.77 -4.09 3.67
N SER A 55 -16.98 -4.45 4.11
CA SER A 55 -17.51 -5.81 3.97
C SER A 55 -17.95 -6.11 2.53
N GLY A 56 -18.03 -7.39 2.19
CA GLY A 56 -18.42 -7.85 0.86
C GLY A 56 -17.45 -7.42 -0.23
N LYS A 57 -17.94 -7.37 -1.47
CA LYS A 57 -17.19 -6.92 -2.66
C LYS A 57 -17.65 -5.53 -3.11
N ALA A 58 -16.74 -4.77 -3.69
CA ALA A 58 -17.06 -3.53 -4.39
C ALA A 58 -17.76 -3.86 -5.72
N ASP A 59 -18.89 -3.22 -5.98
CA ASP A 59 -19.64 -3.41 -7.23
C ASP A 59 -19.12 -2.46 -8.33
N TRP A 60 -18.19 -2.95 -9.13
CA TRP A 60 -17.60 -2.15 -10.21
C TRP A 60 -18.58 -1.76 -11.30
N ASN A 61 -19.73 -2.44 -11.42
CA ASN A 61 -20.77 -2.03 -12.37
C ASN A 61 -21.30 -0.61 -12.06
N ILE A 62 -21.32 -0.21 -10.78
CA ILE A 62 -21.69 1.16 -10.41
C ILE A 62 -20.66 2.17 -10.90
N ILE A 63 -19.35 1.84 -10.90
CA ILE A 63 -18.31 2.71 -11.48
C ILE A 63 -18.59 2.90 -12.97
N LYS A 64 -18.87 1.80 -13.70
CA LYS A 64 -19.22 1.84 -15.12
C LYS A 64 -20.44 2.71 -15.39
N GLN A 65 -21.53 2.53 -14.66
CA GLN A 65 -22.75 3.33 -14.80
C GLN A 65 -22.49 4.82 -14.54
N VAL A 66 -21.68 5.16 -13.54
CA VAL A 66 -21.27 6.54 -13.27
C VAL A 66 -20.48 7.08 -14.47
N LYS A 67 -19.48 6.33 -14.97
CA LYS A 67 -18.66 6.74 -16.12
C LYS A 67 -19.52 7.00 -17.38
N GLU A 68 -20.50 6.15 -17.65
CA GLU A 68 -21.43 6.30 -18.78
C GLU A 68 -22.39 7.49 -18.62
N SER A 69 -22.53 8.02 -17.41
CA SER A 69 -23.54 9.06 -17.09
C SER A 69 -23.00 10.49 -17.04
N VAL A 70 -21.66 10.69 -17.03
CA VAL A 70 -21.00 12.00 -16.94
C VAL A 70 -19.87 12.12 -17.95
N ASN A 71 -19.51 13.36 -18.31
CA ASN A 71 -18.40 13.66 -19.23
C ASN A 71 -17.08 14.01 -18.50
N ILE A 72 -17.17 14.39 -17.24
CA ILE A 72 -15.95 14.65 -16.43
C ILE A 72 -15.23 13.36 -16.08
N PRO A 73 -13.90 13.40 -15.82
CA PRO A 73 -13.13 12.24 -15.42
C PRO A 73 -13.70 11.50 -14.22
N VAL A 74 -13.75 10.18 -14.32
CA VAL A 74 -14.21 9.28 -13.26
C VAL A 74 -13.05 8.42 -12.75
N ILE A 75 -12.80 8.47 -11.46
CA ILE A 75 -11.76 7.69 -10.77
C ILE A 75 -12.42 6.52 -10.05
N GLY A 76 -12.18 5.30 -10.51
CA GLY A 76 -12.70 4.07 -9.90
C GLY A 76 -11.95 3.70 -8.61
N ASN A 77 -12.68 3.29 -7.57
CA ASN A 77 -12.09 2.85 -6.30
C ASN A 77 -12.85 1.65 -5.72
N GLY A 78 -12.11 0.68 -5.18
CA GLY A 78 -12.61 -0.48 -4.47
C GLY A 78 -11.99 -1.78 -4.95
N ASP A 79 -11.47 -2.58 -3.99
CA ASP A 79 -10.92 -3.93 -4.18
C ASP A 79 -9.82 -4.10 -5.24
N VAL A 80 -9.02 -3.05 -5.46
CA VAL A 80 -7.79 -3.15 -6.23
C VAL A 80 -6.67 -3.59 -5.30
N SER A 81 -6.32 -4.87 -5.35
CA SER A 81 -5.33 -5.53 -4.49
C SER A 81 -4.16 -6.13 -5.28
N THR A 82 -4.29 -6.28 -6.57
CA THR A 82 -3.28 -6.77 -7.51
C THR A 82 -3.12 -5.83 -8.70
N ILE A 83 -2.00 -5.91 -9.40
CA ILE A 83 -1.77 -5.15 -10.65
C ILE A 83 -2.81 -5.52 -11.71
N TYR A 84 -3.27 -6.78 -11.71
CA TYR A 84 -4.33 -7.26 -12.61
C TYR A 84 -5.68 -6.60 -12.31
N ASP A 85 -6.01 -6.37 -11.03
CA ASP A 85 -7.25 -5.69 -10.64
C ASP A 85 -7.26 -4.24 -11.14
N ALA A 86 -6.10 -3.54 -11.10
CA ALA A 86 -5.99 -2.18 -11.59
C ALA A 86 -6.29 -2.11 -13.10
N LYS A 87 -5.68 -2.98 -13.89
CA LYS A 87 -5.92 -3.08 -15.34
C LYS A 87 -7.37 -3.46 -15.64
N ARG A 88 -7.89 -4.49 -14.95
CA ARG A 88 -9.25 -4.98 -15.14
C ARG A 88 -10.30 -3.92 -14.80
N MET A 89 -10.09 -3.12 -13.73
CA MET A 89 -11.00 -2.02 -13.40
C MET A 89 -11.09 -1.00 -14.53
N LEU A 90 -9.97 -0.59 -15.13
CA LEU A 90 -9.96 0.32 -16.28
C LEU A 90 -10.67 -0.30 -17.50
N GLU A 91 -10.42 -1.57 -17.78
CA GLU A 91 -10.99 -2.28 -18.92
C GLU A 91 -12.50 -2.53 -18.80
N GLU A 92 -12.97 -2.95 -17.62
CA GLU A 92 -14.37 -3.31 -17.38
C GLU A 92 -15.26 -2.08 -17.19
N THR A 93 -14.76 -1.05 -16.51
CA THR A 93 -15.57 0.10 -16.11
C THR A 93 -15.40 1.31 -17.04
N LYS A 94 -14.33 1.34 -17.85
CA LYS A 94 -13.92 2.47 -18.68
C LYS A 94 -13.66 3.75 -17.89
N CYS A 95 -13.44 3.67 -16.58
CA CYS A 95 -13.06 4.82 -15.77
C CYS A 95 -11.69 5.37 -16.23
N ASP A 96 -11.43 6.66 -15.98
CA ASP A 96 -10.26 7.36 -16.50
C ASP A 96 -9.01 7.14 -15.62
N ALA A 97 -9.22 6.77 -14.36
CA ALA A 97 -8.14 6.46 -13.43
C ALA A 97 -8.60 5.51 -12.31
N VAL A 98 -7.64 4.92 -11.60
CA VAL A 98 -7.88 4.02 -10.48
C VAL A 98 -7.31 4.62 -9.19
N MET A 99 -8.14 4.67 -8.15
CA MET A 99 -7.71 5.04 -6.80
C MET A 99 -7.44 3.77 -5.98
N ILE A 100 -6.20 3.62 -5.53
CA ILE A 100 -5.77 2.49 -4.73
C ILE A 100 -5.69 2.90 -3.25
N GLY A 101 -6.28 2.10 -2.37
CA GLY A 101 -6.28 2.35 -0.92
C GLY A 101 -5.43 1.33 -0.17
N ARG A 102 -6.07 0.37 0.47
CA ARG A 102 -5.46 -0.59 1.43
C ARG A 102 -4.25 -1.36 0.91
N ALA A 103 -4.17 -1.61 -0.39
CA ALA A 103 -3.04 -2.32 -1.00
C ALA A 103 -1.71 -1.56 -0.94
N THR A 104 -1.74 -0.24 -0.70
CA THR A 104 -0.52 0.58 -0.51
C THR A 104 -0.01 0.61 0.92
N LEU A 105 -0.77 0.05 1.90
CA LEU A 105 -0.32 -0.02 3.29
C LEU A 105 0.93 -0.90 3.41
N GLY A 106 2.05 -0.29 3.80
CA GLY A 106 3.36 -0.94 3.83
C GLY A 106 3.94 -1.31 2.45
N ASN A 107 3.29 -0.88 1.37
CA ASN A 107 3.71 -1.13 0.00
C ASN A 107 3.47 0.08 -0.93
N PRO A 108 4.18 1.20 -0.75
CA PRO A 108 4.04 2.36 -1.64
C PRO A 108 4.50 2.06 -3.09
N TRP A 109 5.31 1.04 -3.30
CA TRP A 109 5.76 0.61 -4.64
C TRP A 109 4.63 0.06 -5.50
N PHE A 110 3.54 -0.42 -4.87
CA PHE A 110 2.38 -0.98 -5.57
C PHE A 110 1.77 -0.02 -6.61
N ILE A 111 1.82 1.29 -6.36
CA ILE A 111 1.39 2.29 -7.34
C ILE A 111 2.25 2.19 -8.62
N LYS A 112 3.59 2.12 -8.47
CA LYS A 112 4.49 1.97 -9.61
C LYS A 112 4.29 0.63 -10.32
N GLU A 113 4.10 -0.46 -9.55
CA GLU A 113 3.80 -1.79 -10.12
C GLU A 113 2.55 -1.74 -11.00
N CYS A 114 1.48 -1.08 -10.52
CA CYS A 114 0.25 -0.93 -11.29
C CYS A 114 0.45 -0.10 -12.56
N ILE A 115 1.16 1.03 -12.50
CA ILE A 115 1.46 1.89 -13.66
C ILE A 115 2.23 1.09 -14.72
N GLU A 116 3.32 0.43 -14.32
CA GLU A 116 4.14 -0.36 -15.25
C GLU A 116 3.36 -1.50 -15.92
N TYR A 117 2.45 -2.12 -15.17
CA TYR A 117 1.63 -3.18 -15.73
C TYR A 117 0.52 -2.65 -16.65
N VAL A 118 -0.15 -1.57 -16.26
CA VAL A 118 -1.25 -0.98 -17.05
C VAL A 118 -0.73 -0.39 -18.36
N GLU A 119 0.36 0.39 -18.30
CA GLU A 119 0.86 1.14 -19.46
C GLU A 119 1.78 0.31 -20.35
N ASN A 120 2.65 -0.51 -19.74
CA ASN A 120 3.73 -1.21 -20.44
C ASN A 120 3.56 -2.75 -20.43
N ASN A 121 2.51 -3.27 -19.81
CA ASN A 121 2.30 -4.71 -19.57
C ASN A 121 3.53 -5.39 -18.91
N ARG A 122 4.27 -4.63 -18.10
CA ARG A 122 5.52 -5.04 -17.48
C ARG A 122 5.34 -5.31 -16.00
N ILE A 123 5.75 -6.50 -15.56
CA ILE A 123 5.85 -6.84 -14.14
C ILE A 123 7.25 -6.44 -13.68
N ILE A 124 7.33 -5.64 -12.64
CA ILE A 124 8.58 -5.20 -12.03
C ILE A 124 8.84 -5.95 -10.72
N ASP A 125 10.12 -5.98 -10.31
CA ASP A 125 10.53 -6.65 -9.09
C ASP A 125 9.91 -5.98 -7.86
N LYS A 126 9.55 -6.83 -6.89
CA LYS A 126 9.06 -6.37 -5.59
C LYS A 126 10.20 -5.84 -4.74
N PRO A 127 9.91 -4.91 -3.81
CA PRO A 127 10.92 -4.39 -2.90
C PRO A 127 11.51 -5.51 -2.04
N THR A 128 12.82 -5.46 -1.87
CA THR A 128 13.55 -6.30 -0.93
C THR A 128 13.17 -5.96 0.52
N ASP A 129 13.44 -6.87 1.45
CA ASP A 129 13.18 -6.60 2.88
C ASP A 129 14.00 -5.42 3.40
N LEU A 130 15.22 -5.24 2.89
CA LEU A 130 16.05 -4.07 3.24
C LEU A 130 15.45 -2.75 2.74
N GLU A 131 14.89 -2.73 1.54
CA GLU A 131 14.19 -1.55 1.00
C GLU A 131 12.95 -1.22 1.81
N LYS A 132 12.17 -2.23 2.24
CA LYS A 132 11.02 -2.01 3.12
C LYS A 132 11.42 -1.39 4.46
N ILE A 133 12.52 -1.85 5.07
CA ILE A 133 13.01 -1.29 6.34
C ILE A 133 13.51 0.15 6.13
N ASN A 134 14.27 0.41 5.08
CA ASN A 134 14.70 1.76 4.75
C ASN A 134 13.49 2.70 4.50
N MET A 135 12.41 2.17 3.93
CA MET A 135 11.19 2.93 3.71
C MET A 135 10.47 3.27 5.04
N ILE A 136 10.53 2.43 6.06
CA ILE A 136 10.01 2.77 7.39
C ILE A 136 10.69 4.03 7.91
N ILE A 137 12.02 4.09 7.84
CA ILE A 137 12.81 5.24 8.30
C ILE A 137 12.46 6.49 7.46
N LYS A 138 12.38 6.34 6.13
CA LYS A 138 12.00 7.44 5.23
C LYS A 138 10.60 7.95 5.54
N HIS A 139 9.63 7.07 5.74
CA HIS A 139 8.25 7.42 6.07
C HIS A 139 8.18 8.16 7.42
N TYR A 140 8.88 7.67 8.43
CA TYR A 140 8.97 8.34 9.73
C TYR A 140 9.54 9.75 9.62
N ASN A 141 10.62 9.91 8.87
CA ASN A 141 11.23 11.24 8.65
C ASN A 141 10.30 12.19 7.87
N LEU A 142 9.47 11.67 6.96
CA LEU A 142 8.45 12.47 6.28
C LEU A 142 7.33 12.89 7.26
N LEU A 143 6.84 11.99 8.08
CA LEU A 143 5.82 12.32 9.09
C LEU A 143 6.29 13.45 10.01
N LYS A 144 7.55 13.42 10.46
CA LYS A 144 8.12 14.50 11.30
C LYS A 144 8.19 15.87 10.63
N LYS A 145 8.16 15.94 9.29
CA LYS A 145 8.10 17.23 8.58
C LYS A 145 6.73 17.88 8.64
N TYR A 146 5.67 17.10 8.81
CA TYR A 146 4.28 17.59 8.74
C TYR A 146 3.54 17.50 10.08
N THR A 147 4.10 16.75 11.04
CA THR A 147 3.52 16.58 12.39
C THR A 147 4.60 16.75 13.48
N ASN A 148 4.19 16.82 14.74
CA ASN A 148 5.16 16.75 15.84
C ASN A 148 5.70 15.32 16.02
N THR A 149 6.87 15.19 16.65
CA THR A 149 7.58 13.91 16.85
C THR A 149 6.72 12.86 17.57
N LYS A 150 5.90 13.25 18.54
CA LYS A 150 5.03 12.33 19.29
C LYS A 150 3.96 11.73 18.38
N THR A 151 3.28 12.55 17.58
CA THR A 151 2.28 12.09 16.61
C THR A 151 2.92 11.24 15.53
N ALA A 152 4.05 11.68 14.97
CA ALA A 152 4.80 10.90 13.98
C ALA A 152 5.19 9.50 14.49
N LEU A 153 5.62 9.39 15.76
CA LEU A 153 5.95 8.11 16.38
C LEU A 153 4.70 7.22 16.53
N LEU A 154 3.57 7.76 16.95
CA LEU A 154 2.33 7.00 17.08
C LEU A 154 1.85 6.45 15.73
N GLU A 155 1.92 7.25 14.68
CA GLU A 155 1.50 6.86 13.33
C GLU A 155 2.46 5.84 12.72
N ILE A 156 3.78 6.09 12.78
CA ILE A 156 4.75 5.18 12.17
C ILE A 156 4.75 3.79 12.80
N ARG A 157 4.47 3.65 14.10
CA ARG A 157 4.35 2.33 14.73
C ARG A 157 3.33 1.45 14.02
N THR A 158 2.17 2.00 13.67
CA THR A 158 1.13 1.28 12.92
C THR A 158 1.59 0.98 11.49
N HIS A 159 2.17 1.97 10.80
CA HIS A 159 2.65 1.79 9.42
C HIS A 159 3.80 0.80 9.33
N ALA A 160 4.73 0.79 10.30
CA ALA A 160 5.85 -0.15 10.34
C ALA A 160 5.37 -1.61 10.35
N LEU A 161 4.27 -1.93 11.04
CA LEU A 161 3.72 -3.29 11.05
C LEU A 161 3.30 -3.77 9.66
N TRP A 162 2.79 -2.87 8.83
CA TRP A 162 2.43 -3.18 7.44
C TRP A 162 3.67 -3.43 6.58
N TYR A 163 4.72 -2.62 6.69
CA TYR A 163 5.99 -2.84 5.97
C TYR A 163 6.64 -4.17 6.34
N LEU A 164 6.54 -4.57 7.62
CA LEU A 164 7.12 -5.81 8.14
C LEU A 164 6.24 -7.04 7.88
N LYS A 165 5.09 -6.88 7.23
CA LYS A 165 4.22 -8.02 6.88
C LYS A 165 4.93 -8.93 5.88
N GLY A 166 5.01 -10.22 6.19
CA GLY A 166 5.65 -11.23 5.33
C GLY A 166 7.16 -11.36 5.51
N ILE A 167 7.82 -10.52 6.32
CA ILE A 167 9.24 -10.69 6.67
C ILE A 167 9.36 -11.72 7.80
N PRO A 168 10.08 -12.84 7.59
CA PRO A 168 10.26 -13.86 8.61
C PRO A 168 10.94 -13.30 9.87
N GLY A 169 10.68 -13.89 11.03
CA GLY A 169 11.36 -13.54 12.30
C GLY A 169 10.94 -12.19 12.91
N THR A 170 10.01 -11.44 12.31
CA THR A 170 9.65 -10.08 12.77
C THR A 170 8.55 -10.02 13.84
N LYS A 171 8.05 -11.16 14.35
CA LYS A 171 6.94 -11.18 15.33
C LYS A 171 7.26 -10.37 16.59
N GLU A 172 8.39 -10.65 17.24
CA GLU A 172 8.83 -9.94 18.44
C GLU A 172 9.18 -8.48 18.15
N ILE A 173 9.81 -8.21 17.01
CA ILE A 173 10.14 -6.86 16.55
C ILE A 173 8.87 -6.00 16.43
N LYS A 174 7.79 -6.54 15.87
CA LYS A 174 6.49 -5.85 15.77
C LYS A 174 5.95 -5.50 17.16
N THR A 175 6.07 -6.41 18.14
CA THR A 175 5.66 -6.14 19.53
C THR A 175 6.49 -5.01 20.14
N LYS A 176 7.82 -5.03 19.98
CA LYS A 176 8.71 -3.98 20.46
C LYS A 176 8.40 -2.63 19.81
N ILE A 177 8.14 -2.60 18.51
CA ILE A 177 7.73 -1.38 17.78
C ILE A 177 6.45 -0.78 18.39
N CYS A 178 5.43 -1.60 18.68
CA CYS A 178 4.18 -1.13 19.29
C CYS A 178 4.40 -0.52 20.67
N GLN A 179 5.39 -1.02 21.41
CA GLN A 179 5.71 -0.60 22.79
C GLN A 179 6.67 0.59 22.86
N ALA A 180 7.38 0.92 21.79
CA ALA A 180 8.34 2.02 21.74
C ALA A 180 7.68 3.35 22.14
N LYS A 181 8.23 4.02 23.16
CA LYS A 181 7.70 5.27 23.72
C LYS A 181 8.46 6.49 23.21
N THR A 182 9.69 6.31 22.75
CA THR A 182 10.56 7.37 22.26
C THR A 182 11.03 7.09 20.82
N GLU A 183 11.44 8.16 20.13
CA GLU A 183 12.08 8.06 18.82
C GLU A 183 13.33 7.19 18.85
N GLU A 184 14.14 7.34 19.88
CA GLU A 184 15.38 6.61 20.05
C GLU A 184 15.13 5.09 20.16
N GLU A 185 14.18 4.69 21.01
CA GLU A 185 13.75 3.28 21.13
C GLU A 185 13.29 2.73 19.78
N PHE A 186 12.44 3.47 19.08
CA PHE A 186 11.93 3.06 17.77
C PHE A 186 13.05 2.88 16.73
N LEU A 187 13.93 3.87 16.61
CA LEU A 187 15.06 3.81 15.65
C LEU A 187 16.07 2.73 16.00
N THR A 188 16.33 2.49 17.29
CA THR A 188 17.20 1.39 17.75
C THR A 188 16.63 0.04 17.31
N ILE A 189 15.32 -0.19 17.47
CA ILE A 189 14.67 -1.44 17.05
C ILE A 189 14.77 -1.60 15.50
N ILE A 190 14.47 -0.56 14.74
CA ILE A 190 14.49 -0.63 13.27
C ILE A 190 15.92 -0.82 12.73
N ASN A 191 16.90 -0.10 13.28
CA ASN A 191 18.31 -0.25 12.88
C ASN A 191 18.88 -1.64 13.29
N GLY A 192 18.50 -2.18 14.42
CA GLY A 192 18.84 -3.54 14.82
C GLY A 192 18.33 -4.58 13.83
N LEU A 193 17.07 -4.46 13.40
CA LEU A 193 16.50 -5.33 12.36
C LEU A 193 17.22 -5.17 11.01
N LYS A 194 17.53 -3.94 10.61
CA LYS A 194 18.29 -3.65 9.39
C LYS A 194 19.65 -4.36 9.40
N ASN A 195 20.39 -4.26 10.49
CA ASN A 195 21.70 -4.92 10.62
C ASN A 195 21.58 -6.44 10.56
N THR A 196 20.57 -7.03 11.18
CA THR A 196 20.31 -8.47 11.12
C THR A 196 20.10 -8.94 9.67
N ILE A 197 19.28 -8.22 8.89
CA ILE A 197 19.02 -8.56 7.49
C ILE A 197 20.28 -8.35 6.64
N LEU A 198 21.07 -7.32 6.87
CA LEU A 198 22.33 -7.10 6.15
C LEU A 198 23.31 -8.25 6.39
N ILE A 199 23.50 -8.68 7.66
CA ILE A 199 24.35 -9.82 8.00
C ILE A 199 23.85 -11.09 7.31
N TYR A 200 22.54 -11.35 7.34
CA TYR A 200 21.95 -12.50 6.69
C TYR A 200 22.19 -12.51 5.17
N ASN A 201 22.00 -11.38 4.51
CA ASN A 201 22.21 -11.25 3.07
C ASN A 201 23.69 -11.40 2.67
N THR A 202 24.62 -10.85 3.47
CA THR A 202 26.06 -11.04 3.23
C THR A 202 26.48 -12.46 3.43
N TRP A 203 25.89 -13.15 4.40
CA TRP A 203 26.18 -14.55 4.68
C TRP A 203 25.69 -15.45 3.53
N ILE A 204 24.47 -15.26 3.03
CA ILE A 204 23.95 -16.00 1.86
C ILE A 204 24.80 -15.77 0.61
N SER A 205 25.19 -14.52 0.34
CA SER A 205 26.06 -14.21 -0.84
C SER A 205 27.42 -14.88 -0.72
N SER A 206 28.01 -14.94 0.45
CA SER A 206 29.28 -15.63 0.70
C SER A 206 29.13 -17.16 0.50
N PHE A 207 27.99 -17.71 0.89
CA PHE A 207 27.69 -19.16 0.72
C PHE A 207 27.51 -19.53 -0.77
N HIS A 208 26.86 -18.67 -1.57
CA HIS A 208 26.75 -18.87 -3.02
C HIS A 208 28.12 -18.83 -3.72
N PHE A 209 29.03 -18.02 -3.23
CA PHE A 209 30.41 -17.96 -3.78
C PHE A 209 31.18 -19.25 -3.46
N PHE A 210 30.98 -19.85 -2.27
CA PHE A 210 31.63 -21.10 -1.88
C PHE A 210 31.07 -22.34 -2.61
N THR A 211 29.77 -22.34 -2.93
CA THR A 211 29.15 -23.49 -3.66
C THR A 211 29.48 -23.52 -5.13
N TYR A 212 29.93 -22.42 -5.73
CA TYR A 212 30.39 -22.39 -7.14
C TYR A 212 31.87 -22.79 -7.29
N SER A 213 32.65 -22.78 -6.21
CA SER A 213 34.10 -23.06 -6.27
C SER A 213 34.51 -24.47 -5.76
N SER A 214 33.61 -25.29 -5.26
CA SER A 214 33.96 -26.63 -4.77
C SER A 214 32.82 -27.64 -4.91
N PHE A 215 32.82 -28.30 -6.06
CA PHE A 215 32.27 -29.64 -6.17
C PHE A 215 33.14 -30.55 -5.30
N PHE A 216 32.72 -30.91 -4.11
CA PHE A 216 32.98 -32.17 -3.39
C PHE A 216 32.78 -32.01 -1.86
N GLN A 217 32.02 -32.95 -1.29
CA GLN A 217 31.80 -33.28 0.13
C GLN A 217 30.80 -32.39 0.93
N SER A 218 29.58 -32.89 1.05
CA SER A 218 28.43 -32.05 1.39
C SER A 218 27.52 -32.51 2.53
N GLU A 219 27.70 -33.60 3.22
CA GLU A 219 26.69 -34.05 4.19
C GLU A 219 26.85 -33.49 5.64
N LEU A 220 28.03 -32.99 5.98
CA LEU A 220 28.29 -32.49 7.35
C LEU A 220 27.98 -31.00 7.58
N LEU A 221 27.89 -30.22 6.49
CA LEU A 221 27.72 -28.77 6.60
C LEU A 221 26.24 -28.31 6.75
N THR A 222 25.29 -29.12 6.27
CA THR A 222 23.86 -28.79 6.38
C THR A 222 23.33 -28.84 7.80
N THR A 223 23.84 -29.77 8.63
CA THR A 223 23.39 -29.93 10.03
C THR A 223 23.88 -28.81 10.94
N TYR A 224 25.09 -28.29 10.69
CA TYR A 224 25.66 -27.17 11.47
C TYR A 224 25.02 -25.81 11.08
N CYS A 225 24.62 -25.62 9.83
CA CYS A 225 23.96 -24.38 9.40
C CYS A 225 22.62 -24.14 10.10
N TRP A 226 21.82 -25.17 10.33
CA TRP A 226 20.55 -25.05 11.02
C TRP A 226 20.72 -24.69 12.52
N GLN A 227 21.75 -25.20 13.17
CA GLN A 227 22.02 -24.87 14.58
C GLN A 227 22.49 -23.43 14.79
N ILE A 228 23.27 -22.86 13.87
CA ILE A 228 23.75 -21.48 13.96
C ILE A 228 22.61 -20.47 13.70
N VAL A 229 21.70 -20.77 12.77
CA VAL A 229 20.52 -19.92 12.50
C VAL A 229 19.55 -19.90 13.69
N ILE A 230 19.39 -21.01 14.40
CA ILE A 230 18.53 -21.09 15.60
C ILE A 230 19.13 -20.31 16.79
N ASN A 231 20.44 -20.26 16.93
CA ASN A 231 21.12 -19.56 18.03
C ASN A 231 21.24 -18.03 17.82
N ILE A 232 21.04 -17.50 16.62
CA ILE A 232 21.01 -16.05 16.37
C ILE A 232 19.59 -15.47 16.52
N VAL A 233 18.56 -16.32 16.51
CA VAL A 233 17.15 -15.93 16.62
C VAL A 233 16.58 -16.17 18.05
N GLN A 234 17.37 -16.73 18.96
CA GLN A 234 17.06 -16.75 20.40
C GLN A 234 17.70 -15.55 21.12
#